data_3d29f376a0d5cf9f4345f151d9b881ee
#
_entry.id   3d29f376a0d5cf9f4345f151d9b881ee
#
_cell.length_a   1.000
_cell.length_b   1.000
_cell.length_c   1.000
_cell.angle_alpha   90.00
_cell.angle_beta   90.00
_cell.angle_gamma   90.00
#
_symmetry.space_group_name_H-M   'P 1'
#
loop_
_entity.id
_entity.type
_entity.pdbx_description
1 polymer ?
#
loop_
_entity_poly.entity_id
_entity_poly.type
_entity_poly.pdbx_seq_one_letter_code
_entity_poly.pdbx_strand_id
1 'polypeptide(L)'
;VSGGGTEQGPGGVEPANDAEPGVVASSGRGRRRLLIVAVAALAVILLVAGVAVVRQLTEPEPPPVAASPTPTVSPTPTPTPTPTPTGHAPDDRSYDLADLPTVDVFAVIPALPVDDAPEEGTTGEVARPVPAGAPVFAEPGAAPVAALPHELPYEGSIVPIIEREEHWVRVLLVGRAGVPSAGVAGQLTGWLRATDVDISVLDTSIEVSVSAGTIDIVRGGERERVPGEFAWGTEATPTPIGRTFVMSVRTASSLAYTRGHPIVYLAVQSPTLDGFGGIDVAITAFHYHDVHAGPISNGCLRVGADAIARLTQVPPGTAVRITP
;
A
#
# COMPACT_ATOMS: atom_id res chain seq x y z
N VAL A 1 -28.67 16.94 60.50
CA VAL A 1 -29.99 17.46 60.32
C VAL A 1 -30.41 17.07 58.91
N SER A 2 -31.08 15.91 58.70
CA SER A 2 -32.53 15.73 58.52
C SER A 2 -32.98 16.34 57.22
N GLY A 3 -33.60 15.66 56.40
CA GLY A 3 -34.54 14.59 56.15
C GLY A 3 -34.81 14.58 54.67
N GLY A 4 -35.16 13.52 53.95
CA GLY A 4 -36.24 12.59 54.21
C GLY A 4 -37.38 12.80 53.26
N GLY A 5 -37.80 11.73 52.55
CA GLY A 5 -39.08 11.67 51.84
C GLY A 5 -38.98 11.04 50.42
N THR A 6 -39.06 9.79 50.29
CA THR A 6 -39.95 8.74 49.81
C THR A 6 -41.33 9.19 49.24
N GLU A 7 -41.74 8.63 48.09
CA GLU A 7 -42.94 7.81 47.83
C GLU A 7 -43.11 7.58 46.30
N GLN A 8 -43.06 6.38 45.80
CA GLN A 8 -44.00 5.31 45.60
C GLN A 8 -45.13 5.61 44.59
N GLY A 9 -45.19 4.73 43.62
CA GLY A 9 -46.09 4.47 42.49
C GLY A 9 -47.59 4.30 42.93
N PRO A 10 -48.52 3.60 42.27
CA PRO A 10 -48.37 2.41 41.40
C PRO A 10 -49.41 2.31 40.24
N GLY A 11 -49.29 1.25 39.53
CA GLY A 11 -50.44 0.44 39.01
C GLY A 11 -50.97 0.89 37.64
N GLY A 12 -51.30 0.12 36.71
CA GLY A 12 -51.65 -1.26 36.65
C GLY A 12 -52.55 -1.48 35.46
N VAL A 13 -52.47 -2.67 34.89
CA VAL A 13 -53.50 -3.55 34.34
C VAL A 13 -53.82 -3.49 32.86
N GLU A 14 -53.39 -4.56 32.17
CA GLU A 14 -54.10 -5.23 31.07
C GLU A 14 -55.57 -5.62 31.45
N PRO A 15 -56.47 -5.99 30.53
CA PRO A 15 -56.38 -7.23 29.77
C PRO A 15 -57.03 -7.22 28.36
N ALA A 16 -56.55 -8.07 27.51
CA ALA A 16 -57.07 -9.31 26.91
C ALA A 16 -58.44 -9.31 26.19
N ASN A 17 -58.41 -10.07 25.10
CA ASN A 17 -59.49 -10.84 24.41
C ASN A 17 -60.44 -10.10 23.48
N ASP A 18 -60.86 -10.59 22.32
CA ASP A 18 -61.18 -11.95 21.91
C ASP A 18 -61.35 -12.03 20.37
N ALA A 19 -61.02 -13.24 19.90
CA ALA A 19 -61.79 -14.08 18.95
C ALA A 19 -61.97 -13.66 17.47
N GLU A 20 -61.46 -14.59 16.68
CA GLU A 20 -61.88 -15.06 15.35
C GLU A 20 -63.42 -15.31 15.21
N PRO A 21 -64.00 -15.64 14.05
CA PRO A 21 -63.41 -16.26 12.88
C PRO A 21 -64.04 -15.88 11.52
N GLY A 22 -63.38 -16.33 10.50
CA GLY A 22 -64.16 -16.92 9.41
C GLY A 22 -64.07 -16.33 8.02
N VAL A 23 -63.72 -17.23 7.22
CA VAL A 23 -64.23 -17.60 5.89
C VAL A 23 -63.24 -17.49 4.72
N VAL A 24 -62.88 -18.65 4.35
CA VAL A 24 -62.24 -19.17 3.13
C VAL A 24 -62.82 -18.53 1.85
N ALA A 25 -61.94 -18.07 0.98
CA ALA A 25 -62.17 -18.14 -0.46
C ALA A 25 -60.91 -18.51 -1.19
N SER A 26 -60.88 -19.74 -1.59
CA SER A 26 -59.85 -20.38 -2.42
C SER A 26 -59.98 -19.93 -3.88
N SER A 27 -58.86 -20.09 -4.55
CA SER A 27 -58.74 -20.38 -5.97
C SER A 27 -58.65 -19.23 -6.96
N GLY A 28 -57.56 -19.24 -7.68
CA GLY A 28 -57.40 -18.52 -8.95
C GLY A 28 -55.97 -18.28 -9.39
N ARG A 29 -55.02 -18.31 -8.47
CA ARG A 29 -53.63 -17.95 -8.78
C ARG A 29 -52.73 -19.14 -9.21
N GLY A 30 -53.12 -20.36 -8.92
CA GLY A 30 -52.36 -21.57 -9.28
C GLY A 30 -52.43 -21.94 -10.76
N ARG A 31 -53.63 -21.85 -11.35
CA ARG A 31 -53.87 -22.22 -12.75
C ARG A 31 -53.20 -21.25 -13.74
N ARG A 32 -53.19 -19.97 -13.46
CA ARG A 32 -52.53 -18.97 -14.32
C ARG A 32 -51.00 -19.09 -14.28
N ARG A 33 -50.39 -19.43 -13.15
CA ARG A 33 -48.95 -19.68 -13.06
C ARG A 33 -48.52 -20.95 -13.79
N LEU A 34 -49.27 -22.02 -13.74
CA LEU A 34 -49.00 -23.26 -14.51
C LEU A 34 -49.12 -23.06 -16.01
N LEU A 35 -50.08 -22.25 -16.47
CA LEU A 35 -50.19 -21.92 -17.90
C LEU A 35 -49.01 -21.05 -18.41
N ILE A 36 -48.54 -20.10 -17.61
CA ILE A 36 -47.41 -19.24 -17.97
C ILE A 36 -46.12 -20.06 -18.05
N VAL A 37 -45.90 -20.98 -17.10
CA VAL A 37 -44.72 -21.86 -17.09
C VAL A 37 -44.77 -22.85 -18.29
N ALA A 38 -45.94 -23.40 -18.62
CA ALA A 38 -46.08 -24.29 -19.76
C ALA A 38 -45.85 -23.58 -21.10
N VAL A 39 -46.33 -22.35 -21.27
CA VAL A 39 -46.10 -21.54 -22.48
C VAL A 39 -44.62 -21.14 -22.60
N ALA A 40 -43.97 -20.78 -21.50
CA ALA A 40 -42.53 -20.46 -21.50
C ALA A 40 -41.68 -21.67 -21.86
N ALA A 41 -42.02 -22.86 -21.32
CA ALA A 41 -41.30 -24.09 -21.67
C ALA A 41 -41.45 -24.50 -23.14
N LEU A 42 -42.66 -24.34 -23.69
CA LEU A 42 -42.91 -24.60 -25.10
C LEU A 42 -42.15 -23.62 -26.02
N ALA A 43 -42.06 -22.36 -25.64
CA ALA A 43 -41.28 -21.35 -26.39
C ALA A 43 -39.79 -21.66 -26.41
N VAL A 44 -39.21 -22.13 -25.31
CA VAL A 44 -37.81 -22.53 -25.24
C VAL A 44 -37.56 -23.80 -26.10
N ILE A 45 -38.45 -24.77 -26.05
CA ILE A 45 -38.34 -25.99 -26.89
C ILE A 45 -38.38 -25.64 -28.39
N LEU A 46 -39.28 -24.74 -28.80
CA LEU A 46 -39.38 -24.30 -30.21
C LEU A 46 -38.15 -23.50 -30.64
N LEU A 47 -37.55 -22.70 -29.72
CA LEU A 47 -36.34 -21.95 -30.01
C LEU A 47 -35.13 -22.87 -30.18
N VAL A 48 -35.00 -23.88 -29.32
CA VAL A 48 -33.92 -24.89 -29.41
C VAL A 48 -34.07 -25.76 -30.67
N ALA A 49 -35.30 -26.17 -31.00
CA ALA A 49 -35.60 -26.90 -32.25
C ALA A 49 -35.30 -26.06 -33.50
N GLY A 50 -35.65 -24.74 -33.46
CA GLY A 50 -35.35 -23.82 -34.57
C GLY A 50 -33.84 -23.64 -34.78
N VAL A 51 -33.05 -23.51 -33.71
CA VAL A 51 -31.57 -23.42 -33.80
C VAL A 51 -30.94 -24.71 -34.33
N ALA A 52 -31.47 -25.88 -33.96
CA ALA A 52 -30.99 -27.16 -34.46
C ALA A 52 -31.26 -27.34 -35.98
N VAL A 53 -32.44 -26.92 -36.45
CA VAL A 53 -32.80 -26.98 -37.89
C VAL A 53 -31.93 -26.00 -38.70
N VAL A 54 -31.70 -24.78 -38.20
CA VAL A 54 -30.81 -23.80 -38.86
C VAL A 54 -29.39 -24.31 -38.96
N ARG A 55 -28.88 -24.99 -37.92
CA ARG A 55 -27.54 -25.59 -37.96
C ARG A 55 -27.42 -26.72 -38.99
N GLN A 56 -28.45 -27.56 -39.14
CA GLN A 56 -28.44 -28.63 -40.18
C GLN A 56 -28.55 -28.08 -41.59
N LEU A 57 -29.14 -26.90 -41.80
CA LEU A 57 -29.27 -26.29 -43.14
C LEU A 57 -28.06 -25.41 -43.52
N THR A 58 -27.15 -25.17 -42.59
CA THR A 58 -25.94 -24.35 -42.77
C THR A 58 -24.63 -25.13 -42.66
N GLU A 59 -24.69 -26.49 -42.64
CA GLU A 59 -23.45 -27.28 -42.73
C GLU A 59 -22.86 -27.11 -44.13
N PRO A 60 -21.65 -26.59 -44.27
CA PRO A 60 -20.97 -26.51 -45.55
C PRO A 60 -20.56 -27.92 -46.04
N GLU A 61 -20.82 -28.19 -47.27
CA GLU A 61 -20.39 -29.42 -47.99
C GLU A 61 -18.87 -29.63 -47.79
N PRO A 62 -18.41 -30.87 -47.47
CA PRO A 62 -16.99 -31.11 -47.28
C PRO A 62 -16.22 -30.85 -48.59
N PRO A 63 -15.07 -30.20 -48.53
CA PRO A 63 -14.28 -29.88 -49.70
C PRO A 63 -13.75 -31.17 -50.35
N PRO A 64 -13.59 -31.19 -51.72
CA PRO A 64 -13.08 -32.35 -52.43
C PRO A 64 -11.69 -32.75 -51.95
N VAL A 65 -11.47 -34.05 -51.79
CA VAL A 65 -10.19 -34.65 -51.38
C VAL A 65 -9.10 -34.26 -52.39
N ALA A 66 -8.25 -33.34 -52.01
CA ALA A 66 -7.09 -32.95 -52.79
C ALA A 66 -6.00 -34.03 -52.66
N ALA A 67 -5.36 -34.34 -53.78
CA ALA A 67 -4.27 -35.29 -53.89
C ALA A 67 -3.13 -34.98 -52.90
N SER A 68 -2.53 -36.04 -52.32
CA SER A 68 -1.41 -35.94 -51.37
C SER A 68 -0.29 -35.05 -51.91
N PRO A 69 0.10 -34.04 -51.15
CA PRO A 69 1.27 -33.24 -51.52
C PRO A 69 2.57 -34.04 -51.26
N THR A 70 3.46 -33.91 -52.21
CA THR A 70 4.89 -34.34 -52.09
C THR A 70 5.48 -33.81 -50.79
N PRO A 71 6.35 -34.56 -50.08
CA PRO A 71 6.92 -34.10 -48.82
C PRO A 71 7.76 -32.85 -49.06
N THR A 72 7.20 -31.72 -48.62
CA THR A 72 7.95 -30.46 -48.51
C THR A 72 8.86 -30.59 -47.31
N VAL A 73 10.18 -30.45 -47.52
CA VAL A 73 11.15 -30.34 -46.43
C VAL A 73 10.68 -29.24 -45.46
N SER A 74 10.41 -29.65 -44.20
CA SER A 74 10.06 -28.76 -43.13
C SER A 74 11.18 -27.74 -42.95
N PRO A 75 10.90 -26.43 -42.93
CA PRO A 75 11.93 -25.46 -42.66
C PRO A 75 12.50 -25.73 -41.26
N THR A 76 13.82 -25.77 -41.17
CA THR A 76 14.54 -25.82 -39.88
C THR A 76 13.99 -24.71 -38.99
N PRO A 77 13.57 -24.98 -37.74
CA PRO A 77 13.07 -23.93 -36.88
C PRO A 77 14.13 -22.85 -36.74
N THR A 78 13.79 -21.63 -37.12
CA THR A 78 14.61 -20.44 -36.83
C THR A 78 14.77 -20.38 -35.32
N PRO A 79 15.98 -20.27 -34.76
CA PRO A 79 16.14 -20.16 -33.32
C PRO A 79 15.29 -18.98 -32.85
N THR A 80 14.39 -19.24 -31.90
CA THR A 80 13.64 -18.21 -31.19
C THR A 80 14.69 -17.29 -30.55
N PRO A 81 14.67 -15.97 -30.78
CA PRO A 81 15.62 -15.08 -30.17
C PRO A 81 15.54 -15.26 -28.65
N THR A 82 16.65 -15.56 -28.00
CA THR A 82 16.75 -15.59 -26.55
C THR A 82 16.37 -14.18 -26.08
N PRO A 83 15.40 -14.03 -25.15
CA PRO A 83 15.05 -12.72 -24.66
C PRO A 83 16.31 -12.02 -24.12
N THR A 84 16.58 -10.82 -24.59
CA THR A 84 17.64 -9.98 -24.04
C THR A 84 17.33 -9.73 -22.59
N PRO A 85 18.25 -9.99 -21.63
CA PRO A 85 18.03 -9.69 -20.22
C PRO A 85 17.62 -8.21 -20.08
N THR A 86 16.54 -7.95 -19.35
CA THR A 86 16.10 -6.59 -19.07
C THR A 86 16.78 -6.14 -17.79
N GLY A 87 17.62 -5.11 -17.85
CA GLY A 87 18.32 -4.55 -16.70
C GLY A 87 19.82 -4.84 -16.65
N HIS A 88 20.39 -4.53 -15.49
CA HIS A 88 21.83 -4.68 -15.26
C HIS A 88 22.23 -6.14 -15.01
N ALA A 89 23.48 -6.48 -15.39
CA ALA A 89 24.04 -7.82 -15.15
C ALA A 89 24.11 -8.15 -13.64
N PRO A 90 24.06 -9.44 -13.26
CA PRO A 90 24.24 -9.85 -11.87
C PRO A 90 25.64 -9.48 -11.36
N ASP A 91 25.74 -9.30 -10.05
CA ASP A 91 26.99 -9.08 -9.36
C ASP A 91 27.18 -10.18 -8.31
N ASP A 92 28.11 -11.10 -8.58
CA ASP A 92 28.42 -12.25 -7.72
C ASP A 92 29.60 -12.00 -6.77
N ARG A 93 30.14 -10.78 -6.73
CA ARG A 93 31.27 -10.42 -5.86
C ARG A 93 30.86 -10.48 -4.40
N SER A 94 31.76 -10.88 -3.53
CA SER A 94 31.57 -10.82 -2.08
C SER A 94 32.10 -9.50 -1.52
N TYR A 95 31.42 -8.95 -0.53
CA TYR A 95 31.78 -7.70 0.12
C TYR A 95 31.79 -7.88 1.63
N ASP A 96 32.79 -7.28 2.31
CA ASP A 96 32.76 -7.17 3.76
C ASP A 96 31.88 -5.96 4.16
N LEU A 97 30.73 -6.26 4.77
CA LEU A 97 29.77 -5.23 5.16
C LEU A 97 30.22 -4.44 6.40
N ALA A 98 31.16 -4.98 7.20
CA ALA A 98 31.65 -4.33 8.40
C ALA A 98 32.47 -3.06 8.10
N ASP A 99 33.07 -2.99 6.91
CA ASP A 99 33.86 -1.83 6.46
C ASP A 99 32.99 -0.72 5.84
N LEU A 100 31.68 -0.96 5.67
CA LEU A 100 30.76 -0.04 5.01
C LEU A 100 29.95 0.78 6.03
N PRO A 101 29.65 2.06 5.74
CA PRO A 101 28.70 2.84 6.53
C PRO A 101 27.35 2.13 6.64
N THR A 102 26.82 2.03 7.87
CA THR A 102 25.48 1.48 8.08
C THR A 102 24.41 2.47 7.65
N VAL A 103 23.44 1.99 6.85
CA VAL A 103 22.24 2.74 6.55
C VAL A 103 21.32 2.68 7.78
N ASP A 104 21.21 3.78 8.50
CA ASP A 104 20.27 3.98 9.60
C ASP A 104 19.69 5.40 9.58
N VAL A 105 18.79 5.70 10.49
CA VAL A 105 18.09 7.00 10.52
C VAL A 105 19.02 8.18 10.76
N PHE A 106 20.18 7.97 11.41
CA PHE A 106 21.20 9.00 11.70
C PHE A 106 22.26 9.12 10.60
N ALA A 107 22.26 8.18 9.66
CA ALA A 107 23.29 8.12 8.64
C ALA A 107 23.21 9.31 7.65
N VAL A 108 24.38 9.87 7.35
CA VAL A 108 24.58 10.81 6.26
C VAL A 108 25.54 10.16 5.26
N ILE A 109 25.04 9.74 4.11
CA ILE A 109 25.79 8.96 3.12
C ILE A 109 25.77 9.69 1.77
N PRO A 110 26.72 10.63 1.54
CA PRO A 110 26.75 11.46 0.33
C PRO A 110 26.92 10.70 -0.98
N ALA A 111 27.41 9.45 -0.90
CA ALA A 111 27.60 8.58 -2.05
C ALA A 111 26.28 7.96 -2.58
N LEU A 112 25.21 7.98 -1.78
CA LEU A 112 23.90 7.48 -2.20
C LEU A 112 23.06 8.59 -2.84
N PRO A 113 22.28 8.29 -3.88
CA PRO A 113 21.43 9.26 -4.54
C PRO A 113 20.19 9.62 -3.72
N VAL A 114 19.73 10.85 -3.91
CA VAL A 114 18.37 11.29 -3.52
C VAL A 114 17.38 10.80 -4.57
N ASP A 115 16.15 10.56 -4.18
CA ASP A 115 15.06 10.18 -5.08
C ASP A 115 14.86 11.24 -6.17
N ASP A 116 15.02 10.83 -7.41
CA ASP A 116 14.94 11.67 -8.62
C ASP A 116 13.52 11.69 -9.23
N ALA A 117 12.61 10.86 -8.71
CA ALA A 117 11.22 10.76 -9.18
C ALA A 117 10.22 10.71 -7.98
N PRO A 118 10.25 11.69 -7.06
CA PRO A 118 9.49 11.63 -5.81
C PRO A 118 7.97 11.62 -6.01
N GLU A 119 7.47 12.07 -7.16
CA GLU A 119 6.05 12.06 -7.51
C GLU A 119 5.53 10.67 -7.96
N GLU A 120 6.44 9.75 -8.29
CA GLU A 120 6.06 8.42 -8.74
C GLU A 120 5.62 7.51 -7.59
N GLY A 121 4.95 6.41 -7.92
CA GLY A 121 4.57 5.36 -6.97
C GLY A 121 5.73 4.44 -6.61
N THR A 122 5.42 3.41 -5.83
CA THR A 122 6.27 2.25 -5.58
C THR A 122 5.72 1.04 -6.34
N THR A 123 6.47 -0.04 -6.42
CA THR A 123 6.03 -1.28 -7.08
C THR A 123 4.95 -2.05 -6.31
N GLY A 124 4.68 -1.68 -5.05
CA GLY A 124 3.85 -2.47 -4.15
C GLY A 124 4.58 -3.65 -3.51
N GLU A 125 5.90 -3.72 -3.71
CA GLU A 125 6.78 -4.70 -3.09
C GLU A 125 7.73 -4.03 -2.09
N VAL A 126 8.18 -4.82 -1.12
CA VAL A 126 9.21 -4.44 -0.15
C VAL A 126 10.34 -5.45 -0.18
N ALA A 127 11.53 -4.96 0.11
CA ALA A 127 12.73 -5.77 0.29
C ALA A 127 13.15 -5.75 1.77
N ARG A 128 13.52 -6.91 2.30
CA ARG A 128 14.18 -7.04 3.59
C ARG A 128 15.51 -7.73 3.40
N PRO A 129 16.65 -7.19 3.87
CA PRO A 129 17.93 -7.87 3.78
C PRO A 129 17.89 -9.27 4.40
N VAL A 130 18.61 -10.22 3.82
CA VAL A 130 18.86 -11.53 4.46
C VAL A 130 19.60 -11.33 5.81
N PRO A 131 19.65 -12.33 6.72
CA PRO A 131 20.28 -12.17 8.04
C PRO A 131 21.73 -11.64 8.02
N ALA A 132 22.46 -11.84 6.94
CA ALA A 132 23.81 -11.31 6.76
C ALA A 132 23.85 -9.80 6.46
N GLY A 133 22.69 -9.17 6.19
CA GLY A 133 22.61 -7.82 5.67
C GLY A 133 22.77 -7.77 4.15
N ALA A 134 22.61 -6.59 3.57
CA ALA A 134 22.77 -6.35 2.13
C ALA A 134 23.73 -5.18 1.86
N PRO A 135 24.68 -5.32 0.92
CA PRO A 135 25.45 -4.18 0.42
C PRO A 135 24.50 -3.23 -0.36
N VAL A 136 24.72 -1.93 -0.19
CA VAL A 136 23.94 -0.88 -0.85
C VAL A 136 24.82 -0.17 -1.87
N PHE A 137 24.31 -0.05 -3.08
CA PHE A 137 25.00 0.52 -4.23
C PHE A 137 24.35 1.82 -4.67
N ALA A 138 25.13 2.79 -5.10
CA ALA A 138 24.62 3.98 -5.77
C ALA A 138 24.08 3.63 -7.17
N GLU A 139 24.77 2.69 -7.85
CA GLU A 139 24.42 2.19 -9.18
C GLU A 139 24.75 0.69 -9.26
N PRO A 140 23.95 -0.12 -9.97
CA PRO A 140 24.24 -1.54 -10.20
C PRO A 140 25.62 -1.75 -10.85
N GLY A 141 26.35 -2.77 -10.36
CA GLY A 141 27.67 -3.12 -10.88
C GLY A 141 28.84 -2.26 -10.37
N ALA A 142 28.58 -1.15 -9.69
CA ALA A 142 29.60 -0.35 -9.00
C ALA A 142 30.13 -1.07 -7.74
N ALA A 143 30.98 -0.44 -6.96
CA ALA A 143 31.30 -0.87 -5.61
C ALA A 143 30.18 -0.42 -4.66
N PRO A 144 29.86 -1.21 -3.60
CA PRO A 144 28.89 -0.79 -2.60
C PRO A 144 29.44 0.39 -1.78
N VAL A 145 28.55 1.30 -1.38
CA VAL A 145 28.89 2.52 -0.64
C VAL A 145 28.33 2.53 0.76
N ALA A 146 27.45 1.57 1.08
CA ALA A 146 26.85 1.40 2.40
C ALA A 146 26.40 -0.06 2.61
N ALA A 147 25.97 -0.38 3.83
CA ALA A 147 25.36 -1.64 4.18
C ALA A 147 24.00 -1.42 4.84
N LEU A 148 22.98 -2.17 4.44
CA LEU A 148 21.67 -2.22 5.09
C LEU A 148 21.59 -3.49 5.93
N PRO A 149 21.60 -3.40 7.28
CA PRO A 149 21.47 -4.56 8.14
C PRO A 149 20.07 -5.19 8.06
N HIS A 150 19.98 -6.48 8.40
CA HIS A 150 18.71 -7.20 8.53
C HIS A 150 17.79 -6.57 9.59
N GLU A 151 18.38 -6.07 10.68
CA GLU A 151 17.69 -5.40 11.79
C GLU A 151 18.42 -4.12 12.17
N LEU A 152 17.67 -3.10 12.50
CA LEU A 152 18.17 -1.82 12.97
C LEU A 152 17.53 -1.47 14.33
N PRO A 153 18.23 -0.78 15.23
CA PRO A 153 17.70 -0.41 16.55
C PRO A 153 16.43 0.45 16.48
N TYR A 154 16.29 1.22 15.41
CA TYR A 154 15.14 2.11 15.16
C TYR A 154 14.28 1.64 14.01
N GLU A 155 14.42 0.36 13.60
CA GLU A 155 13.76 -0.21 12.43
C GLU A 155 14.20 0.45 11.10
N GLY A 156 13.45 0.23 10.01
CA GLY A 156 13.79 0.82 8.69
C GLY A 156 14.58 -0.13 7.79
N SER A 157 14.68 -1.43 8.15
CA SER A 157 15.28 -2.46 7.29
C SER A 157 14.30 -3.03 6.27
N ILE A 158 12.98 -2.86 6.46
CA ILE A 158 11.96 -3.23 5.46
C ILE A 158 11.72 -2.00 4.59
N VAL A 159 12.16 -2.06 3.34
CA VAL A 159 12.25 -0.91 2.44
C VAL A 159 11.39 -1.09 1.19
N PRO A 160 10.59 -0.10 0.76
CA PRO A 160 9.82 -0.18 -0.47
C PRO A 160 10.71 -0.23 -1.71
N ILE A 161 10.33 -1.08 -2.65
CA ILE A 161 10.96 -1.17 -3.97
C ILE A 161 10.29 -0.13 -4.88
N ILE A 162 11.12 0.71 -5.52
CA ILE A 162 10.69 1.74 -6.47
C ILE A 162 11.01 1.38 -7.92
N GLU A 163 11.97 0.48 -8.12
CA GLU A 163 12.33 -0.06 -9.42
C GLU A 163 12.77 -1.51 -9.26
N ARG A 164 12.37 -2.39 -10.18
CA ARG A 164 12.70 -3.80 -10.15
C ARG A 164 13.26 -4.26 -11.48
N GLU A 165 14.43 -4.87 -11.42
CA GLU A 165 15.08 -5.60 -12.51
C GLU A 165 15.21 -7.10 -12.16
N GLU A 166 15.76 -7.89 -13.07
CA GLU A 166 15.97 -9.31 -12.86
C GLU A 166 16.92 -9.59 -11.67
N HIS A 167 18.00 -8.82 -11.55
CA HIS A 167 19.07 -9.05 -10.58
C HIS A 167 19.20 -7.95 -9.52
N TRP A 168 18.46 -6.84 -9.67
CA TRP A 168 18.59 -5.65 -8.86
C TRP A 168 17.24 -5.08 -8.47
N VAL A 169 17.20 -4.42 -7.32
CA VAL A 169 16.06 -3.63 -6.88
C VAL A 169 16.53 -2.26 -6.41
N ARG A 170 15.89 -1.19 -6.86
CA ARG A 170 16.07 0.15 -6.31
C ARG A 170 15.06 0.36 -5.20
N VAL A 171 15.52 0.87 -4.07
CA VAL A 171 14.70 0.99 -2.86
C VAL A 171 14.78 2.38 -2.26
N LEU A 172 13.76 2.76 -1.50
CA LEU A 172 13.82 3.90 -0.58
C LEU A 172 14.58 3.47 0.67
N LEU A 173 15.41 4.35 1.24
CA LEU A 173 16.25 4.05 2.40
C LEU A 173 16.02 5.05 3.52
N VAL A 174 16.30 4.67 4.75
CA VAL A 174 16.39 5.59 5.88
C VAL A 174 17.72 6.36 5.85
N GLY A 175 17.80 7.48 6.57
CA GLY A 175 18.96 8.36 6.52
C GLY A 175 18.85 9.44 5.45
N ARG A 176 19.97 10.05 5.09
CA ARG A 176 20.01 11.14 4.09
C ARG A 176 21.35 11.20 3.37
N ALA A 177 21.36 11.76 2.15
CA ALA A 177 22.58 11.98 1.38
C ALA A 177 23.39 13.18 1.90
N GLY A 178 22.74 14.15 2.56
CA GLY A 178 23.34 15.32 3.13
C GLY A 178 22.37 16.08 4.00
N VAL A 179 22.79 17.22 4.55
CA VAL A 179 21.95 18.08 5.38
C VAL A 179 21.39 19.25 4.56
N PRO A 180 20.20 19.77 4.89
CA PRO A 180 19.59 20.89 4.19
C PRO A 180 20.45 22.15 4.15
N SER A 181 21.20 22.46 5.21
CA SER A 181 22.15 23.59 5.22
C SER A 181 23.28 23.46 4.20
N ALA A 182 23.61 22.24 3.77
CA ALA A 182 24.54 21.95 2.68
C ALA A 182 23.86 21.85 1.30
N GLY A 183 22.55 22.19 1.21
CA GLY A 183 21.78 22.17 -0.03
C GLY A 183 21.32 20.76 -0.46
N VAL A 184 21.32 19.79 0.44
CA VAL A 184 20.89 18.40 0.14
C VAL A 184 19.66 18.08 0.96
N ALA A 185 18.55 17.78 0.28
CA ALA A 185 17.30 17.36 0.90
C ALA A 185 16.60 16.32 0.01
N GLY A 186 15.73 15.51 0.61
CA GLY A 186 14.91 14.52 -0.07
C GLY A 186 15.10 13.09 0.46
N GLN A 187 14.31 12.19 -0.07
CA GLN A 187 14.31 10.78 0.30
C GLN A 187 15.57 10.08 -0.25
N LEU A 188 16.30 9.36 0.60
CA LEU A 188 17.46 8.58 0.21
C LEU A 188 17.04 7.35 -0.59
N THR A 189 17.80 7.00 -1.64
CA THR A 189 17.60 5.77 -2.43
C THR A 189 18.91 5.01 -2.60
N GLY A 190 18.81 3.76 -3.02
CA GLY A 190 19.97 2.92 -3.36
C GLY A 190 19.52 1.65 -4.04
N TRP A 191 20.50 0.93 -4.59
CA TRP A 191 20.30 -0.35 -5.24
C TRP A 191 20.76 -1.49 -4.32
N LEU A 192 20.00 -2.58 -4.32
CA LEU A 192 20.32 -3.85 -3.65
C LEU A 192 20.31 -4.95 -4.69
N ARG A 193 21.15 -5.97 -4.51
CA ARG A 193 21.04 -7.18 -5.33
C ARG A 193 19.82 -7.97 -4.89
N ALA A 194 19.08 -8.50 -5.85
CA ALA A 194 17.89 -9.31 -5.56
C ALA A 194 18.21 -10.58 -4.73
N THR A 195 19.45 -11.06 -4.81
CA THR A 195 19.94 -12.22 -4.04
C THR A 195 20.24 -11.93 -2.57
N ASP A 196 20.37 -10.66 -2.18
CA ASP A 196 20.69 -10.26 -0.80
C ASP A 196 19.45 -9.86 0.00
N VAL A 197 18.25 -9.98 -0.59
CA VAL A 197 17.00 -9.56 0.03
C VAL A 197 15.89 -10.58 -0.16
N ASP A 198 15.02 -10.66 0.84
CA ASP A 198 13.71 -11.31 0.75
C ASP A 198 12.70 -10.28 0.25
N ILE A 199 12.06 -10.56 -0.88
CA ILE A 199 11.08 -9.67 -1.51
C ILE A 199 9.67 -10.20 -1.23
N SER A 200 8.78 -9.30 -0.79
CA SER A 200 7.38 -9.63 -0.54
C SER A 200 6.45 -8.51 -0.99
N VAL A 201 5.21 -8.85 -1.28
CA VAL A 201 4.17 -7.88 -1.62
C VAL A 201 3.68 -7.21 -0.34
N LEU A 202 3.59 -5.88 -0.38
CA LEU A 202 2.95 -5.06 0.64
C LEU A 202 1.98 -4.10 -0.07
N ASP A 203 0.74 -4.55 -0.23
CA ASP A 203 -0.32 -3.86 -0.96
C ASP A 203 -1.01 -2.73 -0.17
N THR A 204 -0.37 -2.30 0.91
CA THR A 204 -0.82 -1.20 1.76
C THR A 204 0.02 0.04 1.51
N SER A 205 -0.63 1.19 1.34
CA SER A 205 0.03 2.50 1.25
C SER A 205 -0.77 3.57 2.00
N ILE A 206 -0.10 4.70 2.30
CA ILE A 206 -0.74 5.91 2.83
C ILE A 206 -0.62 7.01 1.78
N GLU A 207 -1.73 7.65 1.45
CA GLU A 207 -1.77 8.81 0.58
C GLU A 207 -2.20 10.05 1.37
N VAL A 208 -1.40 11.10 1.29
CA VAL A 208 -1.63 12.39 1.93
C VAL A 208 -1.75 13.46 0.86
N SER A 209 -2.83 14.25 0.90
CA SER A 209 -2.94 15.50 0.15
C SER A 209 -3.06 16.66 1.13
N VAL A 210 -2.03 17.51 1.14
CA VAL A 210 -1.97 18.66 2.03
C VAL A 210 -3.03 19.69 1.66
N SER A 211 -3.17 20.01 0.36
CA SER A 211 -4.16 20.99 -0.11
C SER A 211 -5.60 20.52 0.04
N ALA A 212 -5.86 19.21 -0.15
CA ALA A 212 -7.18 18.63 0.07
C ALA A 212 -7.49 18.38 1.55
N GLY A 213 -6.49 18.43 2.44
CA GLY A 213 -6.62 18.13 3.86
C GLY A 213 -7.00 16.67 4.11
N THR A 214 -6.45 15.73 3.35
CA THR A 214 -6.87 14.32 3.40
C THR A 214 -5.71 13.37 3.62
N ILE A 215 -5.96 12.34 4.44
CA ILE A 215 -5.10 11.18 4.60
C ILE A 215 -5.93 9.95 4.30
N ASP A 216 -5.48 9.09 3.41
CA ASP A 216 -6.12 7.83 3.06
C ASP A 216 -5.14 6.67 3.28
N ILE A 217 -5.64 5.56 3.83
CA ILE A 217 -4.95 4.28 3.83
C ILE A 217 -5.54 3.47 2.68
N VAL A 218 -4.69 3.00 1.77
CA VAL A 218 -5.08 2.18 0.63
C VAL A 218 -4.60 0.76 0.86
N ARG A 219 -5.51 -0.24 0.78
CA ARG A 219 -5.20 -1.67 0.93
C ARG A 219 -5.85 -2.45 -0.20
N GLY A 220 -5.07 -3.18 -0.98
CA GLY A 220 -5.60 -3.95 -2.11
C GLY A 220 -6.41 -3.11 -3.10
N GLY A 221 -6.08 -1.82 -3.24
CA GLY A 221 -6.81 -0.86 -4.07
C GLY A 221 -8.05 -0.21 -3.39
N GLU A 222 -8.48 -0.71 -2.24
CA GLU A 222 -9.55 -0.08 -1.45
C GLU A 222 -9.02 1.07 -0.62
N ARG A 223 -9.73 2.19 -0.62
CA ARG A 223 -9.36 3.44 0.04
C ARG A 223 -10.17 3.65 1.31
N GLU A 224 -9.49 3.72 2.45
CA GLU A 224 -10.06 4.07 3.74
C GLU A 224 -9.63 5.50 4.11
N ARG A 225 -10.59 6.43 4.24
CA ARG A 225 -10.32 7.78 4.71
C ARG A 225 -10.01 7.76 6.21
N VAL A 226 -8.83 8.26 6.57
CA VAL A 226 -8.46 8.52 7.97
C VAL A 226 -9.28 9.70 8.50
N PRO A 227 -9.97 9.56 9.65
CA PRO A 227 -10.88 10.59 10.13
C PRO A 227 -10.17 11.82 10.69
N GLY A 228 -10.84 12.96 10.60
CA GLY A 228 -10.41 14.22 11.21
C GLY A 228 -9.52 15.08 10.31
N GLU A 229 -9.23 16.28 10.83
CA GLU A 229 -8.28 17.22 10.23
C GLU A 229 -6.86 16.85 10.66
N PHE A 230 -5.87 17.39 9.96
CA PHE A 230 -4.49 17.30 10.36
C PHE A 230 -3.76 18.63 10.17
N ALA A 231 -2.68 18.83 10.94
CA ALA A 231 -1.77 19.93 10.74
C ALA A 231 -0.49 19.44 10.02
N TRP A 232 0.09 20.35 9.26
CA TRP A 232 1.32 20.13 8.50
C TRP A 232 2.36 21.22 8.77
N GLY A 233 3.50 21.16 8.11
CA GLY A 233 4.59 22.10 8.26
C GLY A 233 4.24 23.52 7.82
N THR A 234 4.87 24.50 8.46
CA THR A 234 4.82 25.90 8.03
C THR A 234 5.64 26.08 6.74
N GLU A 235 5.57 27.29 6.14
CA GLU A 235 6.44 27.64 5.01
C GLU A 235 7.94 27.55 5.34
N ALA A 236 8.32 27.89 6.57
CA ALA A 236 9.71 27.82 7.04
C ALA A 236 10.19 26.39 7.30
N THR A 237 9.29 25.51 7.67
CA THR A 237 9.58 24.10 8.00
C THR A 237 8.52 23.19 7.35
N PRO A 238 8.51 23.11 6.01
CA PRO A 238 7.46 22.42 5.29
C PRO A 238 7.47 20.90 5.55
N THR A 239 6.30 20.30 5.47
CA THR A 239 6.19 18.84 5.36
C THR A 239 6.84 18.40 4.04
N PRO A 240 7.74 17.41 4.05
CA PRO A 240 8.34 16.89 2.83
C PRO A 240 7.28 16.38 1.86
N ILE A 241 7.38 16.77 0.60
CA ILE A 241 6.52 16.29 -0.48
C ILE A 241 7.25 15.17 -1.24
N GLY A 242 6.50 14.21 -1.76
CA GLY A 242 7.01 13.06 -2.50
C GLY A 242 6.73 11.73 -1.80
N ARG A 243 7.39 10.67 -2.28
CA ARG A 243 7.27 9.32 -1.71
C ARG A 243 8.28 9.11 -0.59
N THR A 244 7.85 8.37 0.42
CA THR A 244 8.62 7.90 1.56
C THR A 244 7.99 6.60 2.07
N PHE A 245 8.33 6.17 3.28
CA PHE A 245 7.70 4.99 3.89
C PHE A 245 7.66 5.06 5.41
N VAL A 246 6.80 4.24 6.00
CA VAL A 246 6.73 4.03 7.44
C VAL A 246 7.97 3.26 7.88
N MET A 247 8.88 3.95 8.56
CA MET A 247 10.09 3.35 9.11
C MET A 247 9.75 2.51 10.34
N SER A 248 9.02 3.11 11.31
CA SER A 248 8.67 2.44 12.56
C SER A 248 7.40 3.02 13.20
N VAL A 249 6.79 2.24 14.10
CA VAL A 249 5.66 2.67 14.94
C VAL A 249 6.05 2.47 16.42
N ARG A 250 6.26 3.56 17.15
CA ARG A 250 6.82 3.50 18.53
C ARG A 250 6.18 4.55 19.44
N THR A 251 6.06 4.22 20.72
CA THR A 251 5.71 5.20 21.75
C THR A 251 6.96 5.85 22.31
N ALA A 252 6.96 7.19 22.39
CA ALA A 252 8.05 7.96 22.98
C ALA A 252 7.55 8.63 24.27
N SER A 253 7.84 8.03 25.43
CA SER A 253 7.39 8.53 26.73
C SER A 253 7.96 9.91 27.11
N SER A 254 9.08 10.31 26.51
CA SER A 254 9.68 11.65 26.68
C SER A 254 8.91 12.76 25.97
N LEU A 255 8.01 12.42 25.03
CA LEU A 255 7.24 13.40 24.25
C LEU A 255 5.83 13.53 24.82
N ALA A 256 5.68 14.29 25.92
CA ALA A 256 4.42 14.43 26.65
C ALA A 256 3.24 14.93 25.80
N TYR A 257 3.50 15.68 24.74
CA TYR A 257 2.46 16.20 23.82
C TYR A 257 1.74 15.10 23.04
N THR A 258 2.33 13.91 22.91
CA THR A 258 1.68 12.76 22.26
C THR A 258 0.60 12.11 23.13
N ARG A 259 0.50 12.49 24.42
CA ARG A 259 -0.44 11.89 25.40
C ARG A 259 -0.30 10.37 25.52
N GLY A 260 0.88 9.81 25.19
CA GLY A 260 1.15 8.38 25.20
C GLY A 260 0.69 7.64 23.93
N HIS A 261 0.12 8.34 22.96
CA HIS A 261 -0.15 7.74 21.65
C HIS A 261 1.15 7.38 20.93
N PRO A 262 1.21 6.26 20.20
CA PRO A 262 2.34 5.93 19.35
C PRO A 262 2.57 6.98 18.26
N ILE A 263 3.79 7.03 17.76
CA ILE A 263 4.23 7.87 16.65
C ILE A 263 4.54 6.96 15.48
N VAL A 264 4.06 7.33 14.29
CA VAL A 264 4.39 6.67 13.02
C VAL A 264 5.52 7.46 12.37
N TYR A 265 6.75 6.97 12.53
CA TYR A 265 7.95 7.61 11.98
C TYR A 265 8.12 7.29 10.51
N LEU A 266 8.40 8.30 9.70
CA LEU A 266 8.68 8.17 8.28
C LEU A 266 10.19 8.16 8.02
N ALA A 267 10.60 7.58 6.90
CA ALA A 267 12.01 7.53 6.52
C ALA A 267 12.57 8.89 6.10
N VAL A 268 11.72 9.75 5.53
CA VAL A 268 12.13 11.08 5.06
C VAL A 268 12.36 12.04 6.24
N GLN A 269 13.38 12.87 6.10
CA GLN A 269 13.69 13.94 7.04
C GLN A 269 13.27 15.31 6.50
N SER A 270 13.24 16.30 7.38
CA SER A 270 12.90 17.69 7.05
C SER A 270 13.75 18.21 5.88
N PRO A 271 13.15 18.91 4.91
CA PRO A 271 13.90 19.53 3.81
C PRO A 271 14.62 20.82 4.20
N THR A 272 14.39 21.35 5.42
CA THR A 272 14.94 22.64 5.87
C THR A 272 15.68 22.59 7.19
N LEU A 273 15.52 21.49 7.98
CA LEU A 273 16.13 21.35 9.29
C LEU A 273 17.24 20.31 9.27
N ASP A 274 18.45 20.68 9.69
CA ASP A 274 19.56 19.72 9.86
C ASP A 274 19.32 18.77 11.02
N GLY A 275 18.66 19.24 12.07
CA GLY A 275 18.31 18.49 13.27
C GLY A 275 17.10 19.07 13.99
N PHE A 276 16.60 18.38 14.98
CA PHE A 276 15.46 18.80 15.77
C PHE A 276 15.58 18.36 17.22
N GLY A 277 15.21 19.25 18.17
CA GLY A 277 15.21 18.92 19.59
C GLY A 277 16.59 18.61 20.20
N GLY A 278 17.68 19.10 19.58
CA GLY A 278 19.05 18.91 20.04
C GLY A 278 19.71 17.62 19.53
N ILE A 279 19.08 16.95 18.55
CA ILE A 279 19.66 15.78 17.85
C ILE A 279 19.84 16.10 16.37
N ASP A 280 20.84 15.47 15.75
CA ASP A 280 21.25 15.73 14.35
C ASP A 280 20.36 15.02 13.32
N VAL A 281 19.09 14.83 13.63
CA VAL A 281 18.07 14.34 12.72
C VAL A 281 16.76 15.11 12.90
N ALA A 282 16.03 15.32 11.83
CA ALA A 282 14.72 15.99 11.80
C ALA A 282 13.70 15.10 11.07
N ILE A 283 13.34 13.98 11.72
CA ILE A 283 12.47 12.94 11.15
C ILE A 283 11.05 13.48 11.03
N THR A 284 10.43 13.26 9.86
CA THR A 284 9.00 13.49 9.66
C THR A 284 8.18 12.34 10.24
N ALA A 285 7.04 12.64 10.84
CA ALA A 285 6.18 11.62 11.45
C ALA A 285 4.70 12.01 11.43
N PHE A 286 3.82 11.02 11.51
CA PHE A 286 2.47 11.24 12.01
C PHE A 286 2.47 11.05 13.52
N HIS A 287 1.91 11.99 14.23
CA HIS A 287 1.78 11.88 15.69
C HIS A 287 0.54 12.60 16.22
N TYR A 288 0.03 12.11 17.34
CA TYR A 288 -1.02 12.83 18.06
C TYR A 288 -0.55 14.20 18.54
N HIS A 289 -1.43 15.18 18.44
CA HIS A 289 -1.26 16.47 19.10
C HIS A 289 -2.63 17.10 19.38
N ASP A 290 -2.79 17.80 20.53
CA ASP A 290 -4.04 18.48 20.89
C ASP A 290 -4.45 19.52 19.84
N VAL A 291 -3.47 20.18 19.19
CA VAL A 291 -3.67 21.14 18.10
C VAL A 291 -3.17 20.51 16.81
N HIS A 292 -4.10 20.20 15.91
CA HIS A 292 -3.81 19.42 14.71
C HIS A 292 -4.59 19.91 13.47
N ALA A 293 -4.62 21.23 13.25
CA ALA A 293 -5.21 21.80 12.04
C ALA A 293 -4.31 22.91 11.46
N GLY A 294 -4.14 22.91 10.14
CA GLY A 294 -3.43 23.97 9.40
C GLY A 294 -1.90 23.90 9.43
N PRO A 295 -1.21 24.92 8.87
CA PRO A 295 0.25 24.95 8.71
C PRO A 295 0.95 25.45 9.98
N ILE A 296 1.10 24.59 10.97
CA ILE A 296 1.60 24.97 12.32
C ILE A 296 2.71 24.09 12.88
N SER A 297 3.14 23.05 12.14
CA SER A 297 4.16 22.13 12.63
C SER A 297 5.56 22.46 12.09
N ASN A 298 6.57 21.73 12.59
CA ASN A 298 7.93 21.76 12.05
C ASN A 298 8.17 20.65 11.01
N GLY A 299 7.15 20.35 10.20
CA GLY A 299 7.20 19.36 9.14
C GLY A 299 6.43 18.07 9.44
N CYS A 300 6.20 17.73 10.71
CA CYS A 300 5.39 16.55 11.07
C CYS A 300 3.91 16.74 10.74
N LEU A 301 3.22 15.65 10.52
CA LEU A 301 1.77 15.58 10.34
C LEU A 301 1.11 15.33 11.70
N ARG A 302 0.53 16.38 12.32
CA ARG A 302 -0.16 16.27 13.59
C ARG A 302 -1.60 15.85 13.36
N VAL A 303 -2.05 14.83 14.08
CA VAL A 303 -3.37 14.22 13.89
C VAL A 303 -4.10 14.05 15.22
N GLY A 304 -5.42 13.84 15.17
CA GLY A 304 -6.23 13.48 16.33
C GLY A 304 -6.08 12.03 16.78
N ALA A 305 -6.70 11.68 17.90
CA ALA A 305 -6.59 10.35 18.52
C ALA A 305 -7.08 9.21 17.61
N ASP A 306 -8.23 9.38 16.95
CA ASP A 306 -8.78 8.36 16.06
C ASP A 306 -7.93 8.17 14.82
N ALA A 307 -7.36 9.24 14.29
CA ALA A 307 -6.48 9.19 13.13
C ALA A 307 -5.17 8.44 13.44
N ILE A 308 -4.50 8.78 14.55
CA ILE A 308 -3.26 8.08 14.91
C ILE A 308 -3.51 6.61 15.22
N ALA A 309 -4.64 6.26 15.85
CA ALA A 309 -5.02 4.88 16.09
C ALA A 309 -5.18 4.06 14.80
N ARG A 310 -5.64 4.67 13.71
CA ARG A 310 -5.72 4.04 12.37
C ARG A 310 -4.34 3.93 11.72
N LEU A 311 -3.57 4.99 11.73
CA LEU A 311 -2.24 5.05 11.10
C LEU A 311 -1.25 4.07 11.76
N THR A 312 -1.39 3.78 13.05
CA THR A 312 -0.54 2.80 13.75
C THR A 312 -0.80 1.34 13.37
N GLN A 313 -1.86 1.06 12.61
CA GLN A 313 -2.18 -0.30 12.14
C GLN A 313 -1.45 -0.71 10.86
N VAL A 314 -0.71 0.21 10.23
CA VAL A 314 0.07 -0.13 9.05
C VAL A 314 1.42 -0.72 9.45
N PRO A 315 1.93 -1.73 8.73
CA PRO A 315 3.22 -2.32 9.04
C PRO A 315 4.39 -1.40 8.61
N PRO A 316 5.58 -1.55 9.21
CA PRO A 316 6.81 -0.98 8.67
C PRO A 316 7.03 -1.39 7.21
N GLY A 317 7.62 -0.49 6.42
CA GLY A 317 7.77 -0.66 4.96
C GLY A 317 6.57 -0.14 4.16
N THR A 318 5.44 0.21 4.81
CA THR A 318 4.29 0.80 4.12
C THR A 318 4.70 2.07 3.39
N ALA A 319 4.52 2.11 2.07
CA ALA A 319 4.78 3.29 1.26
C ALA A 319 3.86 4.45 1.65
N VAL A 320 4.41 5.65 1.69
CA VAL A 320 3.67 6.90 1.96
C VAL A 320 3.94 7.87 0.84
N ARG A 321 2.89 8.43 0.25
CA ARG A 321 2.99 9.49 -0.75
C ARG A 321 2.34 10.76 -0.21
N ILE A 322 3.11 11.83 -0.14
CA ILE A 322 2.66 13.14 0.32
C ILE A 322 2.64 14.09 -0.89
N THR A 323 1.48 14.63 -1.19
CA THR A 323 1.26 15.58 -2.29
C THR A 323 0.85 16.95 -1.74
N PRO A 324 1.10 18.02 -2.51
CA PRO A 324 0.67 19.36 -2.15
C PRO A 324 -0.80 19.50 -1.85
#